data_c91a7be20de068b81badcc1db65de46b
#
_entry.id   c91a7be20de068b81badcc1db65de46b
#
_cell.length_a   1.000
_cell.length_b   1.000
_cell.length_c   1.000
_cell.angle_alpha   90.00
_cell.angle_beta   90.00
_cell.angle_gamma   90.00
#
_symmetry.space_group_name_H-M   'P 1'
#
loop_
_entity.id
_entity.type
_entity.pdbx_description
1 polymer ?
#
loop_
_entity_poly.entity_id
_entity_poly.type
_entity_poly.pdbx_seq_one_letter_code
_entity_poly.pdbx_strand_id
1 'polypeptide(L)'
;QEYPCDFVFGVQAGALNLALNPDLLNGFSYTQVYTADTWREEFPDIPTEKTEGMDAVLKMPVGVSPAKNSLHFRGKIWVLTNESNYSASDQFAYFCKVSGFAPLVGAQTGGNGVGAQPCAMALPWSGLLIYYDPYLGFNPDGTCNGIYGTMPDYETSAATALTDCLALIRQGG
;
A
#
# COMPACT_ATOMS: atom_id res chain seq x y z
N GLN A 1 8.20 17.25 11.67
CA GLN A 1 8.74 16.63 10.45
C GLN A 1 7.58 16.14 9.59
N GLU A 2 7.67 16.34 8.29
CA GLU A 2 6.75 15.79 7.31
C GLU A 2 7.22 14.39 6.90
N TYR A 3 6.26 13.52 6.62
CA TYR A 3 6.52 12.15 6.20
C TYR A 3 5.83 11.91 4.85
N PRO A 4 6.50 12.20 3.72
CA PRO A 4 5.95 11.97 2.40
C PRO A 4 5.84 10.47 2.14
N CYS A 5 4.74 10.08 1.53
CA CYS A 5 4.50 8.71 1.09
C CYS A 5 3.51 8.73 -0.07
N ASP A 6 3.78 7.93 -1.08
CA ASP A 6 2.87 7.74 -2.21
C ASP A 6 2.48 6.26 -2.29
N PHE A 7 1.20 6.02 -2.60
CA PHE A 7 0.75 4.71 -3.05
C PHE A 7 0.73 4.68 -4.56
N VAL A 8 1.31 3.64 -5.12
CA VAL A 8 1.29 3.38 -6.57
C VAL A 8 0.53 2.09 -6.82
N PHE A 9 -0.49 2.14 -7.63
CA PHE A 9 -1.30 0.97 -7.95
C PHE A 9 -1.80 1.00 -9.39
N GLY A 10 -1.77 -0.15 -10.03
CA GLY A 10 -2.35 -0.38 -11.34
C GLY A 10 -3.84 -0.63 -11.26
N VAL A 11 -4.56 -0.24 -12.28
CA VAL A 11 -6.00 -0.45 -12.41
C VAL A 11 -6.28 -1.38 -13.58
N GLN A 12 -6.93 -2.49 -13.29
CA GLN A 12 -7.44 -3.43 -14.28
C GLN A 12 -8.98 -3.40 -14.25
N ALA A 13 -9.55 -2.39 -14.87
CA ALA A 13 -10.98 -2.17 -14.83
C ALA A 13 -11.72 -2.87 -15.97
N GLY A 14 -11.18 -2.86 -17.17
CA GLY A 14 -11.88 -3.26 -18.38
C GLY A 14 -13.04 -2.36 -18.76
N ALA A 15 -13.46 -2.39 -20.01
CA ALA A 15 -14.48 -1.49 -20.54
C ALA A 15 -15.83 -1.60 -19.81
N LEU A 16 -16.25 -2.82 -19.43
CA LEU A 16 -17.51 -3.03 -18.72
C LEU A 16 -17.47 -2.41 -17.33
N ASN A 17 -16.36 -2.55 -16.64
CA ASN A 17 -16.19 -2.05 -15.28
C ASN A 17 -16.14 -0.51 -15.25
N LEU A 18 -15.44 0.10 -16.20
CA LEU A 18 -15.43 1.56 -16.36
C LEU A 18 -16.83 2.10 -16.73
N ALA A 19 -17.61 1.36 -17.49
CA ALA A 19 -18.99 1.74 -17.81
C ALA A 19 -19.91 1.67 -16.59
N LEU A 20 -19.71 0.69 -15.69
CA LEU A 20 -20.49 0.52 -14.47
C LEU A 20 -20.01 1.45 -13.33
N ASN A 21 -18.74 1.79 -13.32
CA ASN A 21 -18.09 2.60 -12.30
C ASN A 21 -17.27 3.71 -12.97
N PRO A 22 -17.89 4.74 -13.55
CA PRO A 22 -17.20 5.78 -14.32
C PRO A 22 -16.22 6.59 -13.47
N ASP A 23 -16.41 6.63 -12.15
CA ASP A 23 -15.55 7.33 -11.21
C ASP A 23 -14.32 6.51 -10.76
N LEU A 24 -14.15 5.30 -11.27
CA LEU A 24 -13.09 4.40 -10.85
C LEU A 24 -11.68 4.97 -11.08
N LEU A 25 -11.52 5.76 -12.15
CA LEU A 25 -10.28 6.49 -12.44
C LEU A 25 -10.30 7.94 -11.91
N ASN A 26 -11.48 8.47 -11.59
CA ASN A 26 -11.66 9.86 -11.15
C ASN A 26 -11.97 10.01 -9.66
N GLY A 27 -12.19 8.89 -8.95
CA GLY A 27 -12.70 8.89 -7.57
C GLY A 27 -11.75 9.43 -6.51
N PHE A 28 -10.51 9.79 -6.88
CA PHE A 28 -9.51 10.31 -5.95
C PHE A 28 -9.02 11.66 -6.42
N SER A 29 -9.56 12.72 -5.88
CA SER A 29 -9.28 14.12 -6.27
C SER A 29 -7.81 14.55 -6.15
N TYR A 30 -6.95 13.72 -5.56
CA TYR A 30 -5.50 13.96 -5.40
C TYR A 30 -4.63 12.94 -6.14
N THR A 31 -5.22 12.04 -6.92
CA THR A 31 -4.52 10.95 -7.58
C THR A 31 -4.02 11.41 -8.95
N GLN A 32 -2.75 11.17 -9.23
CA GLN A 32 -2.20 11.32 -10.58
C GLN A 32 -2.49 10.04 -11.36
N VAL A 33 -2.97 10.20 -12.59
CA VAL A 33 -3.32 9.10 -13.49
C VAL A 33 -2.30 9.03 -14.62
N TYR A 34 -1.68 7.89 -14.80
CA TYR A 34 -0.74 7.60 -15.86
C TYR A 34 -1.34 6.55 -16.81
N THR A 35 -1.36 6.86 -18.10
CA THR A 35 -1.83 5.93 -19.13
C THR A 35 -0.72 4.95 -19.53
N ALA A 36 -1.07 3.92 -20.32
CA ALA A 36 -0.13 2.89 -20.75
C ALA A 36 1.15 3.42 -21.41
N ASP A 37 1.07 4.59 -22.06
CA ASP A 37 2.22 5.18 -22.75
C ASP A 37 3.14 6.00 -21.82
N THR A 38 2.64 6.47 -20.69
CA THR A 38 3.36 7.38 -19.80
C THR A 38 3.83 6.75 -18.49
N TRP A 39 3.13 5.73 -17.99
CA TRP A 39 3.47 5.16 -16.67
C TRP A 39 4.82 4.42 -16.65
N ARG A 40 5.25 3.84 -17.77
CA ARG A 40 6.51 3.10 -17.86
C ARG A 40 7.74 3.98 -17.70
N GLU A 41 7.64 5.25 -18.10
CA GLU A 41 8.71 6.22 -17.90
C GLU A 41 8.79 6.69 -16.46
N GLU A 42 7.64 6.83 -15.79
CA GLU A 42 7.57 7.30 -14.40
C GLU A 42 7.87 6.18 -13.39
N PHE A 43 7.51 4.92 -13.70
CA PHE A 43 7.67 3.77 -12.80
C PHE A 43 8.44 2.63 -13.47
N PRO A 44 9.74 2.80 -13.74
CA PRO A 44 10.54 1.79 -14.45
C PRO A 44 10.71 0.48 -13.68
N ASP A 45 10.57 0.51 -12.36
CA ASP A 45 10.73 -0.67 -11.48
C ASP A 45 9.51 -1.59 -11.48
N ILE A 46 8.37 -1.16 -12.05
CA ILE A 46 7.19 -2.02 -12.18
C ILE A 46 7.38 -2.96 -13.38
N PRO A 47 7.45 -4.30 -13.16
CA PRO A 47 7.66 -5.26 -14.23
C PRO A 47 6.55 -5.22 -15.29
N THR A 48 6.92 -5.21 -16.57
CA THR A 48 5.97 -5.11 -17.69
C THR A 48 4.96 -6.26 -17.71
N GLU A 49 5.40 -7.47 -17.38
CA GLU A 49 4.54 -8.66 -17.32
C GLU A 49 3.44 -8.57 -16.25
N LYS A 50 3.63 -7.76 -15.21
CA LYS A 50 2.63 -7.55 -14.15
C LYS A 50 1.62 -6.47 -14.48
N THR A 51 1.86 -5.72 -15.53
CA THR A 51 1.03 -4.60 -15.96
C THR A 51 0.32 -4.88 -17.27
N GLU A 52 0.47 -6.08 -17.82
CA GLU A 52 -0.28 -6.52 -19.00
C GLU A 52 -1.79 -6.50 -18.69
N GLY A 53 -2.54 -5.80 -19.52
CA GLY A 53 -3.99 -5.64 -19.34
C GLY A 53 -4.41 -4.58 -18.31
N MET A 54 -3.49 -3.80 -17.75
CA MET A 54 -3.85 -2.64 -16.95
C MET A 54 -4.27 -1.47 -17.83
N ASP A 55 -5.33 -0.79 -17.42
CA ASP A 55 -5.86 0.38 -18.13
C ASP A 55 -5.11 1.66 -17.75
N ALA A 56 -4.64 1.75 -16.50
CA ALA A 56 -3.89 2.89 -15.98
C ALA A 56 -3.05 2.52 -14.76
N VAL A 57 -2.10 3.37 -14.42
CA VAL A 57 -1.40 3.38 -13.12
C VAL A 57 -1.76 4.68 -12.39
N LEU A 58 -2.08 4.57 -11.12
CA LEU A 58 -2.47 5.69 -10.27
C LEU A 58 -1.39 5.91 -9.20
N LYS A 59 -1.09 7.18 -8.92
CA LYS A 59 -0.21 7.59 -7.83
C LYS A 59 -0.99 8.47 -6.87
N MET A 60 -1.19 8.01 -5.65
CA MET A 60 -1.97 8.68 -4.62
C MET A 60 -1.08 9.10 -3.46
N PRO A 61 -0.93 10.41 -3.19
CA PRO A 61 -0.18 10.88 -2.03
C PRO A 61 -0.94 10.56 -0.73
N VAL A 62 -0.25 9.90 0.20
CA VAL A 62 -0.77 9.52 1.53
C VAL A 62 0.13 10.01 2.67
N GLY A 63 1.04 10.93 2.36
CA GLY A 63 1.95 11.50 3.33
C GLY A 63 1.25 12.20 4.48
N VAL A 64 1.91 12.24 5.62
CA VAL A 64 1.38 12.82 6.86
C VAL A 64 2.22 14.00 7.31
N SER A 65 1.55 15.10 7.63
CA SER A 65 2.15 16.29 8.25
C SER A 65 1.62 16.49 9.67
N PRO A 66 2.45 16.95 10.61
CA PRO A 66 2.02 17.21 11.96
C PRO A 66 0.94 18.30 12.03
N ALA A 67 -0.08 18.10 12.85
CA ALA A 67 -1.04 19.14 13.16
C ALA A 67 -0.36 20.31 13.93
N LYS A 68 -0.94 21.53 13.84
CA LYS A 68 -0.40 22.72 14.53
C LYS A 68 -0.22 22.51 16.04
N ASN A 69 -1.08 21.71 16.66
CA ASN A 69 -1.06 21.41 18.11
C ASN A 69 -0.59 19.97 18.38
N SER A 70 0.22 19.39 17.51
CA SER A 70 0.75 18.05 17.73
C SER A 70 1.63 17.99 18.97
N LEU A 71 1.55 16.86 19.67
CA LEU A 71 2.51 16.57 20.74
C LEU A 71 3.88 16.33 20.11
N HIS A 72 4.90 17.04 20.62
CA HIS A 72 6.28 16.86 20.19
C HIS A 72 6.87 15.60 20.85
N PHE A 73 6.47 14.42 20.38
CA PHE A 73 7.07 13.17 20.83
C PHE A 73 8.54 13.10 20.39
N ARG A 74 9.43 12.85 21.36
CA ARG A 74 10.89 12.81 21.14
C ARG A 74 11.48 11.40 21.21
N GLY A 75 10.67 10.41 21.49
CA GLY A 75 11.09 9.00 21.53
C GLY A 75 11.22 8.41 20.12
N LYS A 76 11.89 7.27 20.02
CA LYS A 76 11.87 6.43 18.82
C LYS A 76 10.61 5.56 18.83
N ILE A 77 10.01 5.39 17.67
CA ILE A 77 8.87 4.49 17.46
C ILE A 77 9.40 3.29 16.69
N TRP A 78 9.01 2.10 17.11
CA TRP A 78 9.26 0.85 16.43
C TRP A 78 7.94 0.14 16.19
N VAL A 79 7.76 -0.44 15.03
CA VAL A 79 6.52 -1.12 14.66
C VAL A 79 6.79 -2.60 14.50
N LEU A 80 6.02 -3.43 15.20
CA LEU A 80 6.11 -4.87 15.07
C LEU A 80 5.14 -5.34 14.00
N THR A 81 5.61 -6.21 13.10
CA THR A 81 4.83 -6.72 11.98
C THR A 81 4.78 -8.24 11.93
N ASN A 82 3.68 -8.75 11.41
CA ASN A 82 3.52 -10.16 11.09
C ASN A 82 2.47 -10.35 9.97
N GLU A 83 2.25 -11.58 9.57
CA GLU A 83 1.32 -11.97 8.51
C GLU A 83 -0.16 -11.61 8.79
N SER A 84 -0.52 -11.29 10.03
CA SER A 84 -1.87 -10.84 10.38
C SER A 84 -2.08 -9.34 10.15
N ASN A 85 -1.01 -8.59 9.86
CA ASN A 85 -1.11 -7.20 9.43
C ASN A 85 -1.59 -7.15 7.98
N TYR A 86 -2.89 -6.96 7.79
CA TYR A 86 -3.54 -6.97 6.50
C TYR A 86 -4.34 -5.68 6.27
N SER A 87 -4.46 -5.22 5.00
CA SER A 87 -5.25 -4.05 4.63
C SER A 87 -4.75 -2.78 5.37
N ALA A 88 -5.57 -2.10 6.15
CA ALA A 88 -5.21 -0.86 6.84
C ALA A 88 -3.99 -0.98 7.76
N SER A 89 -3.74 -2.14 8.37
CA SER A 89 -2.55 -2.36 9.19
C SER A 89 -1.29 -2.57 8.34
N ASP A 90 -1.41 -3.19 7.17
CA ASP A 90 -0.32 -3.22 6.19
C ASP A 90 -0.08 -1.84 5.57
N GLN A 91 -1.13 -1.06 5.31
CA GLN A 91 -1.02 0.33 4.87
C GLN A 91 -0.17 1.18 5.82
N PHE A 92 -0.38 1.01 7.13
CA PHE A 92 0.43 1.70 8.13
C PHE A 92 1.89 1.19 8.13
N ALA A 93 2.11 -0.11 8.00
CA ALA A 93 3.45 -0.67 7.87
C ALA A 93 4.16 -0.15 6.61
N TYR A 94 3.49 -0.16 5.47
CA TYR A 94 4.01 0.40 4.22
C TYR A 94 4.38 1.89 4.39
N PHE A 95 3.47 2.70 4.95
CA PHE A 95 3.74 4.10 5.25
C PHE A 95 4.99 4.27 6.13
N CYS A 96 5.10 3.51 7.22
CA CYS A 96 6.26 3.58 8.11
C CYS A 96 7.56 3.33 7.37
N LYS A 97 7.59 2.30 6.54
CA LYS A 97 8.76 1.90 5.77
C LYS A 97 9.15 2.93 4.72
N VAL A 98 8.21 3.33 3.87
CA VAL A 98 8.49 4.22 2.74
C VAL A 98 8.82 5.64 3.19
N SER A 99 8.12 6.16 4.19
CA SER A 99 8.34 7.51 4.71
C SER A 99 9.49 7.60 5.72
N GLY A 100 10.01 6.48 6.21
CA GLY A 100 10.98 6.45 7.30
C GLY A 100 10.40 6.89 8.65
N PHE A 101 9.08 6.80 8.82
CA PHE A 101 8.41 7.19 10.07
C PHE A 101 8.86 6.33 11.25
N ALA A 102 8.91 5.02 11.06
CA ALA A 102 9.33 4.07 12.08
C ALA A 102 9.91 2.80 11.44
N PRO A 103 11.00 2.23 11.97
CA PRO A 103 11.50 0.95 11.52
C PRO A 103 10.53 -0.19 11.86
N LEU A 104 10.44 -1.16 10.96
CA LEU A 104 9.61 -2.35 11.08
C LEU A 104 10.44 -3.53 11.55
N VAL A 105 9.96 -4.28 12.54
CA VAL A 105 10.61 -5.48 13.07
C VAL A 105 9.61 -6.63 13.10
N GLY A 106 9.95 -7.77 12.56
CA GLY A 106 9.08 -8.93 12.60
C GLY A 106 9.07 -9.74 11.31
N ALA A 107 7.92 -10.29 10.98
CA ALA A 107 7.70 -10.98 9.72
C ALA A 107 7.01 -10.07 8.69
N GLN A 108 7.07 -10.48 7.45
CA GLN A 108 6.32 -9.90 6.34
C GLN A 108 4.85 -9.75 6.70
N THR A 109 4.22 -8.65 6.31
CA THR A 109 2.79 -8.43 6.51
C THR A 109 1.94 -9.28 5.56
N GLY A 110 0.64 -9.35 5.83
CA GLY A 110 -0.33 -10.03 4.95
C GLY A 110 -0.71 -9.27 3.68
N GLY A 111 -0.28 -8.01 3.57
CA GLY A 111 -0.45 -7.23 2.36
C GLY A 111 -1.78 -6.49 2.22
N ASN A 112 -2.02 -6.05 0.99
CA ASN A 112 -3.22 -5.33 0.53
C ASN A 112 -3.44 -3.95 1.20
N GLY A 113 -2.36 -3.33 1.64
CA GLY A 113 -2.38 -1.97 2.19
C GLY A 113 -2.21 -0.88 1.14
N VAL A 114 -1.63 -1.23 -0.03
CA VAL A 114 -1.46 -0.31 -1.15
C VAL A 114 -2.59 -0.50 -2.15
N GLY A 115 -3.52 0.43 -2.20
CA GLY A 115 -4.69 0.33 -3.06
C GLY A 115 -5.84 1.19 -2.55
N ALA A 116 -7.04 0.88 -2.99
CA ALA A 116 -8.26 1.57 -2.63
C ALA A 116 -9.32 0.58 -2.07
N GLN A 117 -10.50 1.08 -1.81
CA GLN A 117 -11.61 0.25 -1.35
C GLN A 117 -12.06 -0.70 -2.48
N PRO A 118 -12.37 -1.96 -2.16
CA PRO A 118 -12.91 -2.89 -3.14
C PRO A 118 -14.23 -2.37 -3.72
N CYS A 119 -14.44 -2.63 -5.00
CA CYS A 119 -15.70 -2.34 -5.67
C CYS A 119 -16.74 -3.41 -5.35
N ALA A 120 -18.01 -3.02 -5.37
CA ALA A 120 -19.13 -3.94 -5.20
C ALA A 120 -20.03 -3.92 -6.45
N MET A 121 -20.47 -5.09 -6.89
CA MET A 121 -21.41 -5.26 -7.99
C MET A 121 -22.51 -6.23 -7.57
N ALA A 122 -23.76 -5.85 -7.82
CA ALA A 122 -24.90 -6.75 -7.65
C ALA A 122 -25.18 -7.50 -8.94
N LEU A 123 -25.34 -8.83 -8.87
CA LEU A 123 -25.78 -9.61 -10.02
C LEU A 123 -27.25 -9.31 -10.33
N PRO A 124 -27.59 -8.95 -11.59
CA PRO A 124 -28.93 -8.41 -11.92
C PRO A 124 -30.08 -9.35 -11.61
N TRP A 125 -29.87 -10.66 -11.71
CA TRP A 125 -30.92 -11.66 -11.55
C TRP A 125 -31.07 -12.20 -10.13
N SER A 126 -29.96 -12.35 -9.41
CA SER A 126 -29.96 -12.94 -8.06
C SER A 126 -29.86 -11.93 -6.93
N GLY A 127 -29.44 -10.70 -7.23
CA GLY A 127 -29.14 -9.69 -6.21
C GLY A 127 -27.89 -10.00 -5.37
N LEU A 128 -27.14 -11.07 -5.70
CA LEU A 128 -25.91 -11.43 -5.02
C LEU A 128 -24.88 -10.31 -5.19
N LEU A 129 -24.28 -9.89 -4.08
CA LEU A 129 -23.18 -8.91 -4.10
C LEU A 129 -21.84 -9.64 -4.31
N ILE A 130 -21.11 -9.19 -5.31
CA ILE A 130 -19.73 -9.59 -5.55
C ILE A 130 -18.84 -8.40 -5.19
N TYR A 131 -17.86 -8.65 -4.32
CA TYR A 131 -16.79 -7.70 -4.04
C TYR A 131 -15.56 -8.12 -4.83
N TYR A 132 -14.92 -7.16 -5.49
CA TYR A 132 -13.70 -7.37 -6.26
C TYR A 132 -12.79 -6.15 -6.11
N ASP A 133 -11.49 -6.39 -6.21
CA ASP A 133 -10.48 -5.35 -6.17
C ASP A 133 -9.92 -5.15 -7.59
N PRO A 134 -10.22 -4.01 -8.24
CA PRO A 134 -9.65 -3.70 -9.55
C PRO A 134 -8.24 -3.12 -9.46
N TYR A 135 -7.70 -2.98 -8.25
CA TYR A 135 -6.43 -2.33 -8.00
C TYR A 135 -5.33 -3.34 -7.66
N LEU A 136 -4.17 -3.14 -8.25
CA LEU A 136 -2.97 -3.91 -7.95
C LEU A 136 -1.92 -2.97 -7.35
N GLY A 137 -1.79 -2.97 -6.03
CA GLY A 137 -0.81 -2.15 -5.32
C GLY A 137 0.62 -2.62 -5.55
N PHE A 138 1.54 -1.68 -5.70
CA PHE A 138 2.97 -1.96 -5.88
C PHE A 138 3.80 -1.52 -4.68
N ASN A 139 4.72 -2.37 -4.27
CA ASN A 139 5.81 -2.00 -3.38
C ASN A 139 6.86 -1.16 -4.15
N PRO A 140 7.75 -0.44 -3.47
CA PRO A 140 8.79 0.35 -4.13
C PRO A 140 9.71 -0.43 -5.07
N ASP A 141 9.85 -1.74 -4.85
CA ASP A 141 10.62 -2.66 -5.69
C ASP A 141 9.82 -3.24 -6.86
N GLY A 142 8.60 -2.74 -7.11
CA GLY A 142 7.71 -3.22 -8.16
C GLY A 142 6.98 -4.53 -7.86
N THR A 143 7.17 -5.12 -6.69
CA THR A 143 6.41 -6.31 -6.30
C THR A 143 4.96 -5.97 -5.95
N CYS A 144 4.04 -6.94 -6.13
CA CYS A 144 2.64 -6.75 -5.79
C CYS A 144 2.44 -6.77 -4.26
N ASN A 145 2.02 -5.64 -3.69
CA ASN A 145 1.77 -5.54 -2.25
C ASN A 145 0.66 -6.50 -1.77
N GLY A 146 -0.36 -6.76 -2.57
CA GLY A 146 -1.43 -7.71 -2.21
C GLY A 146 -0.95 -9.17 -2.08
N ILE A 147 0.18 -9.52 -2.71
CA ILE A 147 0.75 -10.88 -2.66
C ILE A 147 1.90 -10.95 -1.66
N TYR A 148 2.79 -9.93 -1.69
CA TYR A 148 4.04 -9.96 -0.94
C TYR A 148 4.02 -9.07 0.30
N GLY A 149 2.93 -8.34 0.55
CA GLY A 149 2.84 -7.43 1.70
C GLY A 149 3.98 -6.43 1.79
N THR A 150 4.21 -5.91 2.98
CA THR A 150 5.33 -5.04 3.32
C THR A 150 6.40 -5.84 4.07
N MET A 151 7.61 -5.88 3.53
CA MET A 151 8.75 -6.52 4.19
C MET A 151 9.28 -5.64 5.33
N PRO A 152 9.53 -6.20 6.52
CA PRO A 152 10.13 -5.44 7.61
C PRO A 152 11.56 -5.00 7.31
N ASP A 153 12.07 -4.03 8.08
CA ASP A 153 13.47 -3.59 8.00
C ASP A 153 14.40 -4.57 8.73
N TYR A 154 13.87 -5.21 9.79
CA TYR A 154 14.56 -6.24 10.55
C TYR A 154 13.67 -7.50 10.55
N GLU A 155 13.98 -8.40 9.64
CA GLU A 155 13.24 -9.65 9.51
C GLU A 155 13.53 -10.60 10.68
N THR A 156 12.47 -11.04 11.35
CA THR A 156 12.52 -11.99 12.46
C THR A 156 11.18 -12.74 12.53
N SER A 157 11.11 -13.78 13.36
CA SER A 157 9.83 -14.48 13.50
C SER A 157 8.79 -13.64 14.23
N ALA A 158 7.53 -13.78 13.87
CA ALA A 158 6.42 -13.12 14.58
C ALA A 158 6.44 -13.43 16.09
N ALA A 159 6.88 -14.63 16.47
CA ALA A 159 6.93 -15.06 17.88
C ALA A 159 8.03 -14.34 18.68
N THR A 160 9.11 -13.93 18.04
CA THR A 160 10.27 -13.31 18.72
C THR A 160 10.38 -11.80 18.46
N ALA A 161 9.55 -11.24 17.59
CA ALA A 161 9.64 -9.86 17.11
C ALA A 161 9.82 -8.83 18.23
N LEU A 162 9.06 -8.96 19.33
CA LEU A 162 9.19 -8.04 20.47
C LEU A 162 10.55 -8.18 21.18
N THR A 163 11.01 -9.41 21.40
CA THR A 163 12.30 -9.68 22.07
C THR A 163 13.45 -9.15 21.23
N ASP A 164 13.40 -9.39 19.92
CA ASP A 164 14.43 -8.98 18.97
C ASP A 164 14.43 -7.45 18.80
N CYS A 165 13.25 -6.81 18.75
CA CYS A 165 13.12 -5.37 18.76
C CYS A 165 13.76 -4.74 20.00
N LEU A 166 13.49 -5.29 21.20
CA LEU A 166 14.10 -4.81 22.43
C LEU A 166 15.62 -5.00 22.44
N ALA A 167 16.12 -6.05 21.82
CA ALA A 167 17.58 -6.26 21.66
C ALA A 167 18.20 -5.20 20.73
N LEU A 168 17.55 -4.89 19.59
CA LEU A 168 17.98 -3.84 18.67
C LEU A 168 18.02 -2.47 19.37
N ILE A 169 17.02 -2.12 20.14
CA ILE A 169 16.95 -0.87 20.89
C ILE A 169 18.13 -0.75 21.88
N ARG A 170 18.47 -1.83 22.59
CA ARG A 170 19.59 -1.86 23.55
C ARG A 170 20.96 -1.73 22.87
N GLN A 171 21.08 -2.12 21.60
CA GLN A 171 22.31 -2.01 20.81
C GLN A 171 22.48 -0.62 20.17
N GLY A 172 21.58 0.31 20.42
CA GLY A 172 21.63 1.67 19.90
C GLY A 172 20.92 1.88 18.57
N GLY A 173 20.04 0.95 18.21
CA GLY A 173 19.16 1.06 17.06
C GLY A 173 18.18 2.24 17.16
#